data_557728dd21f5b52af86559663a01204c
#
_entry.id   557728dd21f5b52af86559663a01204c
#
_cell.length_a   1.000
_cell.length_b   1.000
_cell.length_c   1.000
_cell.angle_alpha   90.00
_cell.angle_beta   90.00
_cell.angle_gamma   90.00
#
_symmetry.space_group_name_H-M   'P 1'
#
loop_
_entity.id
_entity.type
_entity.pdbx_description
1 polymer ?
#
loop_
_entity_poly.entity_id
_entity_poly.type
_entity_poly.pdbx_seq_one_letter_code
_entity_poly.pdbx_strand_id
1 'polypeptide(L)'
;MSGKWWQRVLGQLLGEDTLRYRVARRLGRPLLQFLRRLRASQHNEPTKATAQFAGAPLADGDSEVFPINYSPKTSIRFINLASYEVSTEDVTTVVIDEQQAASVAIDAANQALAATTASWIFLCDTTSSDEARATALLALFNHATIEDDVVFADETGPNIFAPIFKFSSVPPHTLLSYNLVGRPALLRVATLRKIRGFDSDAGWAFEHDAYLRLREADAIFRHVNLVLPAARPDISFERRHVDADTCRVTEKALARRGWPGSVKPGRVPGLSSWKLDAPSPQPSIDVIIPTRDRIDLVRNCIEALENKTTYQNWDVILLDNDSIEPESLEYFANSKYRVVPCPGPFNYAKIVNRGVEHSKADFVVTLNNDTILMTPDWLERMVSLAALPDVGVVGACLLDQYGRREHEGIVISPYPQHFRTDSNYPHLDQYSRSTRDVAAVTGAVQMARREFWNSLGGMDERLAVTMNDVDLCLRAQSDTRYVIYTPDVQLIHHVSSSRGTLDPLEDRNRFIRRWDIFGTFKDPFFPEALLLLGETMYYLPR
;
A
#
# COMPACT_ATOMS: atom_id res chain seq x y z
N MET A 1 -22.59 -24.79 -22.75
CA MET A 1 -21.34 -25.01 -23.53
C MET A 1 -20.43 -25.92 -22.72
N SER A 2 -19.93 -27.03 -23.33
CA SER A 2 -19.24 -28.10 -22.61
C SER A 2 -17.88 -27.65 -22.05
N GLY A 3 -17.47 -28.23 -20.91
CA GLY A 3 -16.18 -27.91 -20.25
C GLY A 3 -14.94 -28.06 -21.16
N LYS A 4 -15.02 -28.87 -22.19
CA LYS A 4 -13.95 -29.07 -23.17
C LYS A 4 -13.69 -27.85 -24.09
N TRP A 5 -14.69 -27.05 -24.38
CA TRP A 5 -14.54 -25.84 -25.19
C TRP A 5 -13.69 -24.78 -24.45
N TRP A 6 -13.91 -24.62 -23.17
CA TRP A 6 -13.15 -23.69 -22.33
C TRP A 6 -11.67 -24.05 -22.20
N GLN A 7 -11.38 -25.34 -22.10
CA GLN A 7 -9.99 -25.82 -22.02
C GLN A 7 -9.22 -25.53 -23.31
N ARG A 8 -9.88 -25.66 -24.46
CA ARG A 8 -9.27 -25.36 -25.77
C ARG A 8 -9.01 -23.85 -25.97
N VAL A 9 -9.93 -23.01 -25.53
CA VAL A 9 -9.78 -21.54 -25.57
C VAL A 9 -8.68 -21.06 -24.62
N LEU A 10 -8.58 -21.65 -23.43
CA LEU A 10 -7.48 -21.37 -22.50
C LEU A 10 -6.11 -21.77 -23.06
N GLY A 11 -6.02 -22.94 -23.68
CA GLY A 11 -4.80 -23.40 -24.31
C GLY A 11 -4.32 -22.48 -25.43
N GLN A 12 -5.25 -22.00 -26.27
CA GLN A 12 -4.94 -21.06 -27.34
C GLN A 12 -4.52 -19.66 -26.86
N LEU A 13 -5.08 -19.22 -25.72
CA LEU A 13 -4.80 -17.87 -25.16
C LEU A 13 -3.52 -17.82 -24.31
N LEU A 14 -3.22 -18.90 -23.61
CA LEU A 14 -2.19 -18.92 -22.58
C LEU A 14 -1.07 -19.94 -22.87
N GLY A 15 -1.24 -20.81 -23.88
CA GLY A 15 -0.39 -21.97 -24.14
C GLY A 15 -0.71 -23.12 -23.16
N GLU A 16 -1.04 -24.30 -23.69
CA GLU A 16 -1.56 -25.44 -22.90
C GLU A 16 -0.61 -25.94 -21.81
N ASP A 17 0.69 -25.76 -22.00
CA ASP A 17 1.72 -26.19 -21.07
C ASP A 17 2.17 -25.11 -20.08
N THR A 18 1.59 -23.90 -20.13
CA THR A 18 1.99 -22.81 -19.25
C THR A 18 1.32 -22.91 -17.88
N LEU A 19 1.98 -22.38 -16.86
CA LEU A 19 1.44 -22.27 -15.52
C LEU A 19 0.15 -21.40 -15.51
N ARG A 20 0.07 -20.37 -16.39
CA ARG A 20 -1.13 -19.55 -16.60
C ARG A 20 -2.34 -20.37 -17.02
N TYR A 21 -2.15 -21.33 -17.94
CA TYR A 21 -3.21 -22.25 -18.33
C TYR A 21 -3.68 -23.12 -17.18
N ARG A 22 -2.74 -23.64 -16.37
CA ARG A 22 -3.06 -24.48 -15.21
C ARG A 22 -3.79 -23.71 -14.10
N VAL A 23 -3.35 -22.47 -13.80
CA VAL A 23 -3.99 -21.58 -12.86
C VAL A 23 -5.39 -21.17 -13.36
N ALA A 24 -5.51 -20.73 -14.59
CA ALA A 24 -6.79 -20.37 -15.20
C ALA A 24 -7.78 -21.53 -15.27
N ARG A 25 -7.30 -22.76 -15.49
CA ARG A 25 -8.12 -23.97 -15.48
C ARG A 25 -8.68 -24.30 -14.09
N ARG A 26 -7.92 -23.99 -13.02
CA ARG A 26 -8.36 -24.16 -11.61
C ARG A 26 -9.32 -23.08 -11.15
N LEU A 27 -9.10 -21.83 -11.56
CA LEU A 27 -9.93 -20.69 -11.16
C LEU A 27 -11.26 -20.57 -11.92
N GLY A 28 -11.45 -21.36 -12.97
CA GLY A 28 -12.72 -21.52 -13.67
C GLY A 28 -13.22 -20.27 -14.43
N ARG A 29 -14.53 -20.17 -14.58
CA ARG A 29 -15.22 -19.15 -15.40
C ARG A 29 -14.92 -17.67 -15.04
N PRO A 30 -14.80 -17.24 -13.78
CA PRO A 30 -14.55 -15.84 -13.43
C PRO A 30 -13.22 -15.31 -13.97
N LEU A 31 -12.12 -16.03 -13.78
CA LEU A 31 -10.81 -15.61 -14.26
C LEU A 31 -10.74 -15.58 -15.79
N LEU A 32 -11.42 -16.51 -16.45
CA LEU A 32 -11.52 -16.54 -17.90
C LEU A 32 -12.28 -15.37 -18.48
N GLN A 33 -13.36 -14.98 -17.84
CA GLN A 33 -14.09 -13.77 -18.20
C GLN A 33 -13.21 -12.52 -17.99
N PHE A 34 -12.45 -12.45 -16.91
CA PHE A 34 -11.50 -11.40 -16.62
C PHE A 34 -10.38 -11.31 -17.67
N LEU A 35 -9.67 -12.42 -17.98
CA LEU A 35 -8.58 -12.43 -18.97
C LEU A 35 -9.06 -12.11 -20.39
N ARG A 36 -10.28 -12.50 -20.76
CA ARG A 36 -10.90 -12.10 -22.03
C ARG A 36 -11.17 -10.60 -22.10
N ARG A 37 -11.51 -9.98 -20.99
CA ARG A 37 -11.79 -8.54 -20.89
C ARG A 37 -10.52 -7.72 -20.97
N LEU A 38 -9.44 -8.14 -20.32
CA LEU A 38 -8.11 -7.56 -20.48
C LEU A 38 -7.69 -7.50 -21.95
N ARG A 39 -8.02 -8.53 -22.73
CA ARG A 39 -7.69 -8.57 -24.17
C ARG A 39 -8.66 -7.74 -25.04
N ALA A 40 -9.93 -7.64 -24.67
CA ALA A 40 -10.92 -6.82 -25.37
C ALA A 40 -10.71 -5.30 -25.16
N SER A 41 -10.15 -4.90 -24.02
CA SER A 41 -9.82 -3.50 -23.74
C SER A 41 -8.64 -3.01 -24.58
N GLN A 42 -7.77 -3.90 -25.06
CA GLN A 42 -6.70 -3.57 -26.02
C GLN A 42 -7.21 -3.23 -27.44
N HIS A 43 -8.50 -3.47 -27.72
CA HIS A 43 -9.10 -3.28 -29.06
C HIS A 43 -10.32 -2.35 -29.05
N ASN A 44 -10.33 -1.28 -28.26
CA ASN A 44 -11.22 -0.10 -28.32
C ASN A 44 -12.74 -0.34 -28.56
N GLU A 45 -13.32 -1.45 -28.15
CA GLU A 45 -14.77 -1.58 -28.12
C GLU A 45 -15.30 -1.90 -26.72
N PRO A 46 -16.21 -1.08 -26.14
CA PRO A 46 -16.83 -1.37 -24.86
C PRO A 46 -17.81 -2.53 -25.01
N THR A 47 -17.40 -3.75 -24.70
CA THR A 47 -18.31 -4.89 -24.71
C THR A 47 -19.19 -4.89 -23.47
N LYS A 48 -20.50 -5.25 -23.62
CA LYS A 48 -21.51 -5.48 -22.57
C LYS A 48 -21.01 -6.42 -21.44
N ALA A 49 -19.85 -7.02 -21.62
CA ALA A 49 -19.22 -7.95 -20.69
C ALA A 49 -18.55 -7.27 -19.47
N THR A 50 -18.16 -5.99 -19.55
CA THR A 50 -17.54 -5.26 -18.42
C THR A 50 -18.53 -4.98 -17.28
N ALA A 51 -19.82 -4.87 -17.60
CA ALA A 51 -20.86 -4.56 -16.64
C ALA A 51 -21.22 -5.72 -15.69
N GLN A 52 -20.98 -6.98 -16.09
CA GLN A 52 -21.42 -8.15 -15.31
C GLN A 52 -20.45 -8.60 -14.20
N PHE A 53 -19.20 -8.12 -14.21
CA PHE A 53 -18.25 -8.53 -13.18
C PHE A 53 -18.37 -7.73 -11.88
N ALA A 54 -19.01 -6.60 -11.95
CA ALA A 54 -19.11 -5.65 -10.87
C ALA A 54 -20.24 -5.96 -9.87
N GLY A 55 -20.99 -7.04 -10.00
CA GLY A 55 -22.21 -7.21 -9.23
C GLY A 55 -22.67 -8.64 -8.94
N ALA A 56 -21.84 -9.67 -9.13
CA ALA A 56 -22.20 -11.01 -8.66
C ALA A 56 -21.79 -11.13 -7.19
N PRO A 57 -22.72 -11.29 -6.25
CA PRO A 57 -22.38 -11.81 -4.94
C PRO A 57 -21.78 -13.20 -5.15
N LEU A 58 -20.65 -13.48 -4.52
CA LEU A 58 -20.18 -14.85 -4.34
C LEU A 58 -21.30 -15.57 -3.58
N ALA A 59 -21.83 -16.63 -4.17
CA ALA A 59 -22.85 -17.44 -3.53
C ALA A 59 -22.28 -17.94 -2.20
N ASP A 60 -23.02 -17.71 -1.12
CA ASP A 60 -22.79 -18.33 0.19
C ASP A 60 -22.77 -19.86 0.02
N GLY A 61 -21.70 -20.47 0.47
CA GLY A 61 -21.57 -21.91 0.57
C GLY A 61 -20.50 -22.47 -0.38
N ASP A 62 -19.29 -22.45 0.08
CA ASP A 62 -18.22 -23.45 0.00
C ASP A 62 -16.89 -22.73 0.25
N SER A 63 -16.62 -22.51 1.52
CA SER A 63 -15.29 -22.10 2.00
C SER A 63 -14.35 -23.33 2.04
N GLU A 64 -14.04 -23.90 0.88
CA GLU A 64 -12.84 -24.68 0.76
C GLU A 64 -11.65 -23.72 0.62
N VAL A 65 -11.01 -23.45 1.73
CA VAL A 65 -9.67 -22.83 1.79
C VAL A 65 -8.73 -23.75 1.03
N PHE A 66 -8.43 -23.40 -0.22
CA PHE A 66 -7.38 -24.08 -0.95
C PHE A 66 -6.04 -23.50 -0.51
N PRO A 67 -5.23 -24.27 0.23
CA PRO A 67 -3.85 -23.89 0.45
C PRO A 67 -3.19 -23.77 -0.93
N ILE A 68 -2.43 -22.72 -1.15
CA ILE A 68 -1.58 -22.59 -2.33
C ILE A 68 -0.51 -23.69 -2.18
N ASN A 69 -0.84 -24.88 -2.65
CA ASN A 69 0.12 -25.95 -2.79
C ASN A 69 1.02 -25.60 -3.98
N TYR A 70 2.09 -24.91 -3.69
CA TYR A 70 3.18 -24.66 -4.61
C TYR A 70 3.80 -26.02 -4.98
N SER A 71 3.61 -26.42 -6.21
CA SER A 71 4.26 -27.65 -6.72
C SER A 71 5.73 -27.36 -7.02
N PRO A 72 6.68 -28.10 -6.46
CA PRO A 72 8.12 -27.90 -6.72
C PRO A 72 8.58 -28.11 -8.17
N LYS A 73 7.67 -28.42 -9.08
CA LYS A 73 7.95 -28.60 -10.51
C LYS A 73 7.67 -27.36 -11.37
N THR A 74 7.41 -26.21 -10.76
CA THR A 74 7.29 -24.96 -11.51
C THR A 74 8.69 -24.50 -11.87
N SER A 75 9.11 -24.70 -13.11
CA SER A 75 10.35 -24.12 -13.63
C SER A 75 10.27 -22.60 -13.53
N ILE A 76 10.94 -22.02 -12.53
CA ILE A 76 11.40 -20.65 -12.59
C ILE A 76 12.17 -20.58 -13.91
N ARG A 77 11.79 -19.71 -14.84
CA ARG A 77 12.61 -19.49 -16.04
C ARG A 77 13.90 -18.86 -15.55
N PHE A 78 14.91 -19.68 -15.35
CA PHE A 78 16.27 -19.21 -15.36
C PHE A 78 16.51 -18.66 -16.76
N ILE A 79 16.77 -17.36 -16.85
CA ILE A 79 17.23 -16.76 -18.09
C ILE A 79 18.54 -17.48 -18.41
N ASN A 80 18.64 -18.09 -19.59
CA ASN A 80 19.88 -18.71 -20.02
C ASN A 80 20.89 -17.58 -20.33
N LEU A 81 21.72 -17.26 -19.34
CA LEU A 81 22.66 -16.14 -19.35
C LEU A 81 23.99 -16.48 -20.03
N ALA A 82 24.06 -17.62 -20.73
CA ALA A 82 25.29 -18.11 -21.38
C ALA A 82 25.90 -17.15 -22.45
N SER A 83 25.28 -16.00 -22.72
CA SER A 83 25.74 -15.05 -23.75
C SER A 83 26.07 -13.63 -23.24
N TYR A 84 26.03 -13.37 -21.93
CA TYR A 84 26.30 -12.04 -21.38
C TYR A 84 27.47 -12.09 -20.40
N GLU A 85 28.55 -11.41 -20.73
CA GLU A 85 29.65 -11.11 -19.81
C GLU A 85 29.45 -9.70 -19.26
N VAL A 86 29.39 -9.56 -17.92
CA VAL A 86 29.50 -8.26 -17.25
C VAL A 86 30.99 -8.05 -17.02
N SER A 87 31.53 -6.96 -17.55
CA SER A 87 32.91 -6.58 -17.28
C SER A 87 33.11 -6.29 -15.80
N THR A 88 34.14 -6.84 -15.18
CA THR A 88 34.55 -6.50 -13.80
C THR A 88 34.95 -5.03 -13.65
N GLU A 89 35.17 -4.32 -14.76
CA GLU A 89 35.43 -2.89 -14.79
C GLU A 89 34.15 -2.06 -14.53
N ASP A 90 32.96 -2.64 -14.79
CA ASP A 90 31.68 -1.96 -14.63
C ASP A 90 31.06 -2.16 -13.24
N VAL A 91 31.36 -3.28 -12.57
CA VAL A 91 30.71 -3.65 -11.31
C VAL A 91 31.71 -4.20 -10.29
N THR A 92 31.67 -3.68 -9.08
CA THR A 92 32.37 -4.24 -7.90
C THR A 92 31.38 -5.02 -7.06
N THR A 93 31.63 -6.30 -6.84
CA THR A 93 30.78 -7.16 -6.00
C THR A 93 31.18 -7.06 -4.54
N VAL A 94 30.21 -6.82 -3.67
CA VAL A 94 30.36 -6.84 -2.20
C VAL A 94 29.46 -7.93 -1.66
N VAL A 95 30.08 -8.96 -1.07
CA VAL A 95 29.39 -10.10 -0.49
C VAL A 95 29.27 -9.88 1.01
N ILE A 96 28.05 -9.83 1.51
CA ILE A 96 27.73 -9.61 2.92
C ILE A 96 27.65 -10.95 3.64
N ASP A 97 28.48 -11.14 4.64
CA ASP A 97 28.47 -12.31 5.51
C ASP A 97 27.83 -11.97 6.85
N GLU A 98 26.59 -12.39 7.02
CA GLU A 98 25.81 -12.14 8.22
C GLU A 98 26.27 -12.97 9.44
N GLN A 99 27.20 -13.90 9.27
CA GLN A 99 27.82 -14.61 10.39
C GLN A 99 28.92 -13.78 11.08
N GLN A 100 29.36 -12.70 10.45
CA GLN A 100 30.32 -11.75 10.99
C GLN A 100 29.63 -10.63 11.76
N ALA A 101 30.41 -9.77 12.42
CA ALA A 101 29.86 -8.54 13.00
C ALA A 101 29.47 -7.54 11.89
N ALA A 102 28.37 -6.79 12.09
CA ALA A 102 27.87 -5.79 11.12
C ALA A 102 28.96 -4.76 10.75
N SER A 103 29.80 -4.34 11.71
CA SER A 103 30.91 -3.42 11.46
C SER A 103 31.88 -3.94 10.41
N VAL A 104 32.17 -5.24 10.39
CA VAL A 104 33.07 -5.86 9.39
C VAL A 104 32.45 -5.79 7.99
N ALA A 105 31.16 -6.08 7.87
CA ALA A 105 30.44 -6.00 6.61
C ALA A 105 30.39 -4.55 6.08
N ILE A 106 30.12 -3.59 6.96
CA ILE A 106 30.06 -2.16 6.62
C ILE A 106 31.44 -1.65 6.19
N ASP A 107 32.51 -2.01 6.95
CA ASP A 107 33.88 -1.61 6.62
C ASP A 107 34.31 -2.18 5.26
N ALA A 108 34.02 -3.44 4.99
CA ALA A 108 34.29 -4.07 3.69
C ALA A 108 33.56 -3.36 2.54
N ALA A 109 32.27 -3.03 2.72
CA ALA A 109 31.50 -2.31 1.73
C ALA A 109 32.04 -0.89 1.48
N ASN A 110 32.44 -0.18 2.53
CA ASN A 110 33.03 1.16 2.42
C ASN A 110 34.44 1.13 1.81
N GLN A 111 35.26 0.13 2.13
CA GLN A 111 36.55 -0.08 1.48
C GLN A 111 36.40 -0.37 -0.02
N ALA A 112 35.46 -1.23 -0.38
CA ALA A 112 35.13 -1.50 -1.78
C ALA A 112 34.68 -0.22 -2.50
N LEU A 113 33.81 0.59 -1.86
CA LEU A 113 33.34 1.87 -2.41
C LEU A 113 34.50 2.88 -2.59
N ALA A 114 35.43 2.91 -1.67
CA ALA A 114 36.59 3.82 -1.75
C ALA A 114 37.58 3.41 -2.87
N ALA A 115 37.83 2.11 -3.00
CA ALA A 115 38.81 1.56 -3.93
C ALA A 115 38.29 1.41 -5.37
N THR A 116 36.98 1.28 -5.58
CA THR A 116 36.43 0.95 -6.89
C THR A 116 36.50 2.10 -7.88
N THR A 117 36.83 1.77 -9.14
CA THR A 117 36.66 2.62 -10.33
C THR A 117 35.40 2.26 -11.12
N ALA A 118 34.71 1.16 -10.75
CA ALA A 118 33.49 0.72 -11.40
C ALA A 118 32.34 1.72 -11.22
N SER A 119 31.34 1.64 -12.10
CA SER A 119 30.14 2.48 -12.03
C SER A 119 29.14 2.00 -10.99
N TRP A 120 29.20 0.72 -10.63
CA TRP A 120 28.23 0.07 -9.77
C TRP A 120 28.88 -0.76 -8.66
N ILE A 121 28.18 -0.84 -7.52
CA ILE A 121 28.39 -1.86 -6.48
C ILE A 121 27.20 -2.81 -6.49
N PHE A 122 27.48 -4.10 -6.51
CA PHE A 122 26.52 -5.17 -6.35
C PHE A 122 26.58 -5.72 -4.93
N LEU A 123 25.51 -5.55 -4.16
CA LEU A 123 25.37 -6.10 -2.82
C LEU A 123 24.61 -7.44 -2.87
N CYS A 124 25.20 -8.48 -2.30
CA CYS A 124 24.61 -9.81 -2.22
C CYS A 124 25.04 -10.55 -0.94
N ASP A 125 24.42 -11.71 -0.66
CA ASP A 125 24.71 -12.53 0.51
C ASP A 125 25.70 -13.65 0.24
N THR A 126 26.45 -14.07 1.29
CA THR A 126 27.31 -15.27 1.26
C THR A 126 26.51 -16.57 1.13
N THR A 127 25.26 -16.58 1.59
CA THR A 127 24.40 -17.75 1.61
C THR A 127 23.90 -18.17 0.23
N SER A 128 24.04 -17.30 -0.78
CA SER A 128 23.79 -17.62 -2.18
C SER A 128 25.00 -18.30 -2.83
N SER A 129 24.79 -19.27 -3.72
CA SER A 129 25.87 -19.85 -4.53
C SER A 129 26.48 -18.79 -5.46
N ASP A 130 27.72 -19.02 -5.92
CA ASP A 130 28.38 -18.15 -6.91
C ASP A 130 27.55 -18.01 -8.20
N GLU A 131 26.92 -19.09 -8.65
CA GLU A 131 26.02 -19.09 -9.81
C GLU A 131 24.77 -18.24 -9.56
N ALA A 132 24.17 -18.34 -8.40
CA ALA A 132 23.01 -17.54 -8.02
C ALA A 132 23.36 -16.04 -7.95
N ARG A 133 24.51 -15.69 -7.38
CA ARG A 133 25.03 -14.30 -7.35
C ARG A 133 25.31 -13.76 -8.75
N ALA A 134 25.97 -14.55 -9.61
CA ALA A 134 26.21 -14.18 -11.00
C ALA A 134 24.91 -13.97 -11.78
N THR A 135 23.94 -14.87 -11.60
CA THR A 135 22.60 -14.76 -12.21
C THR A 135 21.89 -13.47 -11.78
N ALA A 136 21.90 -13.17 -10.49
CA ALA A 136 21.27 -11.95 -9.96
C ALA A 136 21.96 -10.68 -10.47
N LEU A 137 23.30 -10.66 -10.46
CA LEU A 137 24.08 -9.54 -11.00
C LEU A 137 23.74 -9.26 -12.46
N LEU A 138 23.80 -10.29 -13.31
CA LEU A 138 23.51 -10.15 -14.74
C LEU A 138 22.07 -9.68 -14.99
N ALA A 139 21.12 -10.20 -14.22
CA ALA A 139 19.72 -9.81 -14.36
C ALA A 139 19.52 -8.33 -14.01
N LEU A 140 20.08 -7.85 -12.90
CA LEU A 140 19.98 -6.45 -12.49
C LEU A 140 20.74 -5.52 -13.44
N PHE A 141 21.98 -5.88 -13.83
CA PHE A 141 22.83 -5.06 -14.68
C PHE A 141 22.23 -4.87 -16.08
N ASN A 142 21.66 -5.91 -16.68
CA ASN A 142 21.01 -5.82 -17.99
C ASN A 142 19.74 -4.97 -18.01
N HIS A 143 19.13 -4.70 -16.85
CA HIS A 143 17.96 -3.84 -16.72
C HIS A 143 18.31 -2.44 -16.20
N ALA A 144 19.55 -2.23 -15.76
CA ALA A 144 20.03 -0.94 -15.30
C ALA A 144 20.16 0.04 -16.48
N THR A 145 19.79 1.29 -16.26
CA THR A 145 19.97 2.39 -17.21
C THR A 145 20.91 3.45 -16.65
N ILE A 146 21.29 4.40 -17.48
CA ILE A 146 22.16 5.50 -17.06
C ILE A 146 21.49 6.40 -16.00
N GLU A 147 20.17 6.41 -15.93
CA GLU A 147 19.40 7.23 -15.01
C GLU A 147 19.22 6.57 -13.63
N ASP A 148 19.37 5.25 -13.55
CA ASP A 148 19.11 4.51 -12.32
C ASP A 148 20.24 4.67 -11.31
N ASP A 149 19.88 4.81 -10.03
CA ASP A 149 20.81 4.85 -8.91
C ASP A 149 20.79 3.57 -8.09
N VAL A 150 19.62 2.94 -7.99
CA VAL A 150 19.41 1.65 -7.31
C VAL A 150 18.57 0.75 -8.18
N VAL A 151 19.07 -0.48 -8.47
CA VAL A 151 18.31 -1.49 -9.21
C VAL A 151 18.15 -2.71 -8.32
N PHE A 152 16.93 -3.18 -8.15
CA PHE A 152 16.58 -4.29 -7.27
C PHE A 152 15.43 -5.12 -7.87
N ALA A 153 15.16 -6.28 -7.33
CA ALA A 153 14.14 -7.19 -7.84
C ALA A 153 13.44 -7.91 -6.69
N ASP A 154 12.39 -8.66 -7.03
CA ASP A 154 11.79 -9.64 -6.13
C ASP A 154 12.82 -10.71 -5.77
N GLU A 155 12.67 -11.34 -4.63
CA GLU A 155 13.64 -12.32 -4.14
C GLU A 155 12.96 -13.61 -3.69
N THR A 156 13.69 -14.73 -3.79
CA THR A 156 13.26 -15.98 -3.16
C THR A 156 13.29 -15.78 -1.65
N GLY A 157 12.21 -16.14 -0.96
CA GLY A 157 12.18 -16.16 0.50
C GLY A 157 13.02 -17.30 1.08
N PRO A 158 13.11 -17.41 2.41
CA PRO A 158 13.79 -18.51 3.09
C PRO A 158 13.20 -19.88 2.73
N ASN A 159 11.99 -19.87 2.24
CA ASN A 159 11.35 -21.00 1.61
C ASN A 159 11.16 -20.66 0.13
N ILE A 160 11.76 -21.42 -0.79
CA ILE A 160 11.61 -21.26 -2.24
C ILE A 160 10.15 -21.21 -2.74
N PHE A 161 9.22 -21.56 -1.86
CA PHE A 161 7.79 -21.58 -2.14
C PHE A 161 7.06 -20.27 -1.81
N ALA A 162 7.75 -19.29 -1.24
CA ALA A 162 7.17 -18.00 -0.87
C ALA A 162 8.10 -16.85 -1.27
N PRO A 163 8.13 -16.44 -2.56
CA PRO A 163 8.90 -15.27 -2.99
C PRO A 163 8.49 -14.02 -2.22
N ILE A 164 9.44 -13.14 -1.97
CA ILE A 164 9.22 -11.82 -1.42
C ILE A 164 9.03 -10.87 -2.59
N PHE A 165 7.80 -10.46 -2.81
CA PHE A 165 7.46 -9.51 -3.86
C PHE A 165 7.64 -8.08 -3.36
N LYS A 166 8.23 -7.25 -4.20
CA LYS A 166 8.51 -5.85 -3.90
C LYS A 166 7.66 -4.93 -4.77
N PHE A 167 7.59 -3.67 -4.40
CA PHE A 167 6.81 -2.67 -5.13
C PHE A 167 7.60 -2.15 -6.32
N SER A 168 6.87 -1.67 -7.33
CA SER A 168 7.48 -0.98 -8.46
C SER A 168 8.08 0.38 -8.09
N SER A 169 7.69 0.95 -6.95
CA SER A 169 8.26 2.18 -6.38
C SER A 169 8.86 1.93 -5.00
N VAL A 170 9.71 2.85 -4.54
CA VAL A 170 10.24 2.89 -3.16
C VAL A 170 9.66 4.13 -2.47
N PRO A 171 8.43 4.03 -1.92
CA PRO A 171 7.75 5.18 -1.37
C PRO A 171 8.38 5.61 -0.04
N PRO A 172 8.51 6.94 0.20
CA PRO A 172 9.34 7.47 1.28
C PRO A 172 8.84 7.17 2.68
N HIS A 173 7.52 7.07 2.89
CA HIS A 173 6.93 6.81 4.20
C HIS A 173 6.93 5.32 4.51
N THR A 174 6.70 4.48 3.52
CA THR A 174 6.80 3.02 3.66
C THR A 174 8.24 2.61 3.96
N LEU A 175 9.21 3.23 3.29
CA LEU A 175 10.64 2.97 3.52
C LEU A 175 11.08 3.32 4.94
N LEU A 176 10.45 4.29 5.63
CA LEU A 176 10.68 4.55 7.05
C LEU A 176 10.31 3.37 7.94
N SER A 177 9.32 2.59 7.53
CA SER A 177 8.80 1.49 8.33
C SER A 177 9.65 0.24 8.22
N TYR A 178 10.21 -0.08 7.06
CA TYR A 178 11.06 -1.26 6.84
C TYR A 178 11.85 -1.19 5.54
N ASN A 179 12.88 -2.04 5.41
CA ASN A 179 13.69 -2.13 4.20
C ASN A 179 12.92 -2.79 3.05
N LEU A 180 12.46 -1.97 2.09
CA LEU A 180 11.72 -2.41 0.90
C LEU A 180 12.61 -3.00 -0.19
N VAL A 181 13.88 -2.61 -0.22
CA VAL A 181 14.81 -2.93 -1.32
C VAL A 181 15.49 -4.27 -1.07
N GLY A 182 16.06 -4.45 0.11
CA GLY A 182 16.77 -5.68 0.48
C GLY A 182 18.02 -5.96 -0.38
N ARG A 183 18.37 -7.24 -0.49
CA ARG A 183 19.43 -7.81 -1.32
C ARG A 183 18.87 -8.97 -2.17
N PRO A 184 19.36 -9.23 -3.39
CA PRO A 184 20.45 -8.53 -4.09
C PRO A 184 20.03 -7.16 -4.63
N ALA A 185 20.96 -6.22 -4.65
CA ALA A 185 20.78 -4.88 -5.18
C ALA A 185 22.04 -4.34 -5.88
N LEU A 186 21.82 -3.55 -6.93
CA LEU A 186 22.87 -2.86 -7.67
C LEU A 186 22.77 -1.37 -7.35
N LEU A 187 23.85 -0.76 -6.85
CA LEU A 187 23.90 0.61 -6.40
C LEU A 187 24.94 1.41 -7.18
N ARG A 188 24.56 2.60 -7.64
CA ARG A 188 25.48 3.48 -8.37
C ARG A 188 26.53 4.06 -7.44
N VAL A 189 27.80 3.87 -7.79
CA VAL A 189 28.96 4.32 -6.99
C VAL A 189 28.92 5.83 -6.78
N ALA A 190 28.65 6.62 -7.82
CA ALA A 190 28.61 8.07 -7.73
C ALA A 190 27.57 8.56 -6.70
N THR A 191 26.39 7.95 -6.68
CA THR A 191 25.31 8.32 -5.75
C THR A 191 25.59 7.85 -4.33
N LEU A 192 26.17 6.64 -4.15
CA LEU A 192 26.64 6.18 -2.84
C LEU A 192 27.72 7.12 -2.26
N ARG A 193 28.65 7.61 -3.09
CA ARG A 193 29.66 8.58 -2.65
C ARG A 193 29.05 9.92 -2.23
N LYS A 194 27.98 10.39 -2.90
CA LYS A 194 27.27 11.61 -2.49
C LYS A 194 26.67 11.49 -1.08
N ILE A 195 26.16 10.33 -0.71
CA ILE A 195 25.64 10.07 0.64
C ILE A 195 26.73 9.61 1.63
N ARG A 196 28.02 9.63 1.23
CA ARG A 196 29.19 9.23 2.04
C ARG A 196 29.23 7.74 2.41
N GLY A 197 28.73 6.87 1.55
CA GLY A 197 28.76 5.42 1.74
C GLY A 197 27.80 4.91 2.82
N PHE A 198 28.17 3.82 3.44
CA PHE A 198 27.38 3.15 4.47
C PHE A 198 27.76 3.66 5.87
N ASP A 199 26.75 3.92 6.71
CA ASP A 199 26.94 4.43 8.08
C ASP A 199 27.38 3.29 9.02
N SER A 200 28.54 3.43 9.67
CA SER A 200 29.07 2.45 10.61
C SER A 200 28.18 2.23 11.82
N ASP A 201 27.39 3.24 12.23
CA ASP A 201 26.51 3.16 13.37
C ASP A 201 25.13 2.55 13.04
N ALA A 202 24.87 2.20 11.79
CA ALA A 202 23.61 1.64 11.36
C ALA A 202 23.43 0.17 11.76
N GLY A 203 24.51 -0.52 12.16
CA GLY A 203 24.45 -1.94 12.46
C GLY A 203 23.96 -2.77 11.28
N TRP A 204 23.18 -3.81 11.53
CA TRP A 204 22.61 -4.65 10.47
C TRP A 204 21.54 -3.96 9.63
N ALA A 205 21.09 -2.76 9.98
CA ALA A 205 20.21 -1.94 9.16
C ALA A 205 20.97 -0.97 8.21
N PHE A 206 22.27 -1.18 7.97
CA PHE A 206 23.11 -0.26 7.19
C PHE A 206 22.64 -0.06 5.74
N GLU A 207 22.07 -1.08 5.13
CA GLU A 207 21.47 -0.96 3.79
C GLU A 207 20.19 -0.13 3.84
N HIS A 208 19.36 -0.39 4.84
CA HIS A 208 18.14 0.37 5.06
C HIS A 208 18.45 1.86 5.26
N ASP A 209 19.46 2.19 6.08
CA ASP A 209 19.95 3.56 6.24
C ASP A 209 20.45 4.13 4.91
N ALA A 210 21.22 3.37 4.12
CA ALA A 210 21.68 3.82 2.82
C ALA A 210 20.51 4.11 1.87
N TYR A 211 19.50 3.24 1.81
CA TYR A 211 18.32 3.47 0.97
C TYR A 211 17.50 4.67 1.44
N LEU A 212 17.36 4.90 2.74
CA LEU A 212 16.72 6.10 3.29
C LEU A 212 17.46 7.37 2.85
N ARG A 213 18.80 7.41 2.99
CA ARG A 213 19.62 8.56 2.56
C ARG A 213 19.64 8.74 1.04
N LEU A 214 19.65 7.66 0.27
CA LEU A 214 19.51 7.71 -1.19
C LEU A 214 18.16 8.28 -1.60
N ARG A 215 17.07 7.87 -0.92
CA ARG A 215 15.73 8.41 -1.19
C ARG A 215 15.62 9.89 -0.80
N GLU A 216 16.28 10.32 0.27
CA GLU A 216 16.39 11.73 0.70
C GLU A 216 17.24 12.56 -0.26
N ALA A 217 18.11 11.93 -1.04
CA ALA A 217 18.93 12.55 -2.09
C ALA A 217 18.31 12.42 -3.51
N ASP A 218 17.01 12.14 -3.60
CA ASP A 218 16.25 11.98 -4.85
C ASP A 218 16.82 10.92 -5.81
N ALA A 219 17.47 9.88 -5.28
CA ALA A 219 17.97 8.77 -6.07
C ALA A 219 16.82 8.03 -6.78
N ILE A 220 17.10 7.59 -8.02
CA ILE A 220 16.15 6.85 -8.85
C ILE A 220 16.26 5.36 -8.54
N PHE A 221 15.16 4.78 -8.06
CA PHE A 221 15.02 3.37 -7.76
C PHE A 221 14.27 2.66 -8.87
N ARG A 222 14.87 1.60 -9.40
CA ARG A 222 14.26 0.73 -10.41
C ARG A 222 13.99 -0.66 -9.85
N HIS A 223 12.75 -1.06 -9.82
CA HIS A 223 12.34 -2.45 -9.56
C HIS A 223 12.35 -3.24 -10.87
N VAL A 224 13.05 -4.36 -10.88
CA VAL A 224 13.03 -5.33 -11.97
C VAL A 224 12.09 -6.47 -11.60
N ASN A 225 11.07 -6.66 -12.38
CA ASN A 225 10.02 -7.64 -12.10
C ASN A 225 10.47 -9.08 -12.42
N LEU A 226 11.45 -9.54 -11.67
CA LEU A 226 12.03 -10.88 -11.70
C LEU A 226 12.21 -11.38 -10.28
N VAL A 227 12.01 -12.67 -10.03
CA VAL A 227 12.33 -13.29 -8.75
C VAL A 227 13.77 -13.79 -8.82
N LEU A 228 14.66 -13.12 -8.09
CA LEU A 228 16.08 -13.47 -8.05
C LEU A 228 16.38 -14.38 -6.86
N PRO A 229 17.36 -15.27 -6.98
CA PRO A 229 17.79 -16.08 -5.87
C PRO A 229 18.45 -15.18 -4.82
N ALA A 230 17.83 -15.12 -3.66
CA ALA A 230 18.39 -14.52 -2.45
C ALA A 230 18.28 -15.55 -1.34
N ALA A 231 19.34 -15.72 -0.59
CA ALA A 231 19.27 -16.50 0.62
C ALA A 231 19.11 -15.52 1.78
N ARG A 232 18.00 -15.59 2.49
CA ARG A 232 17.88 -14.96 3.80
C ARG A 232 18.26 -15.99 4.85
N PRO A 233 19.09 -15.63 5.84
CA PRO A 233 19.28 -16.47 7.00
C PRO A 233 17.93 -16.70 7.66
N ASP A 234 17.81 -17.86 8.30
CA ASP A 234 16.65 -18.19 9.11
C ASP A 234 16.33 -16.98 10.03
N ILE A 235 15.07 -16.53 10.02
CA ILE A 235 14.59 -15.35 10.76
C ILE A 235 14.86 -15.46 12.28
N SER A 236 15.34 -16.60 12.74
CA SER A 236 15.84 -16.83 14.10
C SER A 236 17.10 -16.04 14.44
N PHE A 237 17.80 -15.45 13.44
CA PHE A 237 19.00 -14.67 13.70
C PHE A 237 18.64 -13.39 14.46
N GLU A 238 18.89 -13.45 15.75
CA GLU A 238 18.79 -12.43 16.80
C GLU A 238 17.88 -11.23 16.50
N ARG A 239 16.59 -11.51 16.43
CA ARG A 239 15.47 -10.58 16.28
C ARG A 239 15.66 -9.23 17.00
N ARG A 240 16.36 -9.23 18.13
CA ARG A 240 16.54 -8.03 18.96
C ARG A 240 17.51 -7.01 18.37
N HIS A 241 18.57 -7.45 17.68
CA HIS A 241 19.57 -6.54 17.12
C HIS A 241 19.04 -5.88 15.84
N VAL A 242 18.36 -6.64 14.97
CA VAL A 242 17.78 -6.09 13.75
C VAL A 242 16.71 -5.04 14.05
N ASP A 243 15.84 -5.29 15.04
CA ASP A 243 14.80 -4.36 15.41
C ASP A 243 15.38 -3.06 16.02
N ALA A 244 16.41 -3.17 16.86
CA ALA A 244 17.09 -2.02 17.45
C ALA A 244 17.81 -1.18 16.37
N ASP A 245 18.48 -1.83 15.44
CA ASP A 245 19.19 -1.17 14.34
C ASP A 245 18.20 -0.50 13.38
N THR A 246 17.10 -1.17 13.04
CA THR A 246 16.04 -0.61 12.20
C THR A 246 15.40 0.63 12.86
N CYS A 247 15.10 0.58 14.16
CA CYS A 247 14.59 1.76 14.87
C CYS A 247 15.60 2.91 14.86
N ARG A 248 16.88 2.63 15.11
CA ARG A 248 17.95 3.65 15.12
C ARG A 248 18.08 4.35 13.77
N VAL A 249 18.06 3.62 12.66
CA VAL A 249 18.17 4.25 11.33
C VAL A 249 16.92 5.03 10.97
N THR A 250 15.74 4.58 11.40
CA THR A 250 14.49 5.33 11.26
C THR A 250 14.51 6.62 12.09
N GLU A 251 14.98 6.58 13.34
CA GLU A 251 15.17 7.77 14.18
C GLU A 251 16.12 8.79 13.51
N LYS A 252 17.26 8.32 13.00
CA LYS A 252 18.19 9.16 12.23
C LYS A 252 17.53 9.78 11.00
N ALA A 253 16.68 9.02 10.30
CA ALA A 253 15.96 9.51 9.12
C ALA A 253 14.92 10.57 9.49
N LEU A 254 14.14 10.37 10.56
CA LEU A 254 13.21 11.38 11.07
C LEU A 254 13.95 12.67 11.47
N ALA A 255 15.07 12.53 12.17
CA ALA A 255 15.89 13.69 12.57
C ALA A 255 16.45 14.46 11.36
N ARG A 256 16.95 13.77 10.31
CA ARG A 256 17.46 14.40 9.08
C ARG A 256 16.35 15.17 8.34
N ARG A 257 15.11 14.66 8.38
CA ARG A 257 13.94 15.30 7.75
C ARG A 257 13.35 16.44 8.60
N GLY A 258 13.84 16.63 9.82
CA GLY A 258 13.28 17.62 10.76
C GLY A 258 11.87 17.23 11.25
N TRP A 259 11.56 15.94 11.32
CA TRP A 259 10.28 15.40 11.75
C TRP A 259 10.38 14.91 13.20
N PRO A 260 9.99 15.71 14.19
CA PRO A 260 10.05 15.30 15.58
C PRO A 260 9.06 14.16 15.84
N GLY A 261 9.49 13.18 16.63
CA GLY A 261 8.66 12.00 16.89
C GLY A 261 9.40 10.93 17.67
N SER A 262 8.83 9.75 17.70
CA SER A 262 9.40 8.58 18.39
C SER A 262 9.32 7.34 17.50
N VAL A 263 10.26 6.42 17.70
CA VAL A 263 10.33 5.15 16.99
C VAL A 263 10.41 4.02 18.01
N LYS A 264 9.74 2.92 17.72
CA LYS A 264 9.80 1.69 18.51
C LYS A 264 9.77 0.47 17.59
N PRO A 265 10.21 -0.71 18.05
CA PRO A 265 10.03 -1.93 17.29
C PRO A 265 8.57 -2.17 16.94
N GLY A 266 8.32 -2.54 15.68
CA GLY A 266 7.01 -2.90 15.22
C GLY A 266 6.57 -4.29 15.71
N ARG A 267 5.42 -4.74 15.25
CA ARG A 267 4.83 -6.04 15.67
C ARG A 267 5.48 -7.25 15.01
N VAL A 268 6.23 -7.02 13.95
CA VAL A 268 6.97 -8.06 13.21
C VAL A 268 8.43 -7.66 13.07
N PRO A 269 9.36 -8.62 12.94
CA PRO A 269 10.80 -8.35 12.86
C PRO A 269 11.15 -7.43 11.69
N GLY A 270 12.11 -6.53 11.91
CA GLY A 270 12.58 -5.59 10.90
C GLY A 270 11.60 -4.47 10.56
N LEU A 271 10.50 -4.34 11.32
CA LEU A 271 9.53 -3.25 11.18
C LEU A 271 9.76 -2.20 12.27
N SER A 272 9.86 -0.94 11.87
CA SER A 272 9.77 0.23 12.75
C SER A 272 8.34 0.74 12.82
N SER A 273 7.82 0.92 14.02
CA SER A 273 6.61 1.71 14.27
C SER A 273 7.04 3.12 14.68
N TRP A 274 6.81 4.08 13.81
CA TRP A 274 7.16 5.48 14.04
C TRP A 274 5.92 6.35 14.21
N LYS A 275 6.01 7.33 15.07
CA LYS A 275 4.97 8.29 15.38
C LYS A 275 5.57 9.68 15.38
N LEU A 276 4.99 10.59 14.60
CA LEU A 276 5.36 12.00 14.63
C LEU A 276 4.60 12.73 15.74
N ASP A 277 5.23 13.77 16.27
CA ASP A 277 4.57 14.68 17.18
C ASP A 277 3.52 15.50 16.42
N ALA A 278 2.39 15.75 17.05
CA ALA A 278 1.38 16.62 16.47
C ALA A 278 1.92 18.06 16.35
N PRO A 279 1.52 18.80 15.30
CA PRO A 279 1.95 20.19 15.14
C PRO A 279 1.59 21.04 16.37
N SER A 280 2.48 21.99 16.70
CA SER A 280 2.24 22.94 17.78
C SER A 280 2.43 24.39 17.25
N PRO A 281 1.43 25.29 17.38
CA PRO A 281 0.12 25.07 17.99
C PRO A 281 -0.71 24.02 17.24
N GLN A 282 -1.65 23.38 17.95
CA GLN A 282 -2.55 22.38 17.34
C GLN A 282 -3.44 23.05 16.28
N PRO A 283 -3.38 22.63 15.00
CA PRO A 283 -4.28 23.13 13.97
C PRO A 283 -5.73 22.72 14.26
N SER A 284 -6.67 23.48 13.74
CA SER A 284 -8.10 23.18 13.87
C SER A 284 -8.52 22.00 12.97
N ILE A 285 -9.42 21.13 13.47
CA ILE A 285 -9.90 19.97 12.76
C ILE A 285 -11.43 19.89 12.83
N ASP A 286 -12.12 19.83 11.71
CA ASP A 286 -13.55 19.53 11.64
C ASP A 286 -13.77 18.08 11.23
N VAL A 287 -14.50 17.31 12.05
CA VAL A 287 -14.95 15.95 11.77
C VAL A 287 -16.30 16.01 11.07
N ILE A 288 -16.35 15.61 9.82
CA ILE A 288 -17.50 15.71 8.93
C ILE A 288 -18.22 14.37 8.87
N ILE A 289 -19.46 14.32 9.38
CA ILE A 289 -20.24 13.10 9.56
C ILE A 289 -21.53 13.18 8.75
N PRO A 290 -21.60 12.52 7.57
CA PRO A 290 -22.83 12.35 6.83
C PRO A 290 -23.80 11.43 7.56
N THR A 291 -25.09 11.80 7.60
CA THR A 291 -26.11 10.98 8.23
C THR A 291 -27.47 11.17 7.59
N ARG A 292 -28.30 10.18 7.73
CA ARG A 292 -29.74 10.23 7.46
C ARG A 292 -30.43 9.30 8.43
N ASP A 293 -31.30 9.86 9.26
CA ASP A 293 -31.98 9.07 10.29
C ASP A 293 -30.97 8.26 11.16
N ARG A 294 -31.31 7.07 11.65
CA ARG A 294 -30.41 6.18 12.39
C ARG A 294 -29.63 6.92 13.49
N ILE A 295 -30.37 7.63 14.31
CA ILE A 295 -29.79 8.44 15.39
C ILE A 295 -29.03 7.59 16.43
N ASP A 296 -29.37 6.31 16.52
CA ASP A 296 -28.64 5.31 17.32
C ASP A 296 -27.15 5.25 16.94
N LEU A 297 -26.84 5.22 15.65
CA LEU A 297 -25.47 5.19 15.14
C LEU A 297 -24.76 6.52 15.42
N VAL A 298 -25.42 7.63 15.11
CA VAL A 298 -24.85 8.98 15.32
C VAL A 298 -24.50 9.20 16.78
N ARG A 299 -25.40 8.86 17.72
CA ARG A 299 -25.13 8.97 19.16
C ARG A 299 -23.92 8.17 19.60
N ASN A 300 -23.85 6.91 19.20
CA ASN A 300 -22.74 6.02 19.54
C ASN A 300 -21.41 6.54 18.97
N CYS A 301 -21.42 7.02 17.73
CA CYS A 301 -20.24 7.63 17.11
C CYS A 301 -19.77 8.88 17.87
N ILE A 302 -20.69 9.83 18.11
CA ILE A 302 -20.39 11.09 18.81
C ILE A 302 -19.92 10.82 20.25
N GLU A 303 -20.61 9.95 20.98
CA GLU A 303 -20.22 9.59 22.34
C GLU A 303 -18.82 8.97 22.40
N ALA A 304 -18.47 8.12 21.43
CA ALA A 304 -17.13 7.56 21.35
C ALA A 304 -16.07 8.63 21.05
N LEU A 305 -16.38 9.62 20.21
CA LEU A 305 -15.48 10.74 19.92
C LEU A 305 -15.29 11.63 21.17
N GLU A 306 -16.36 12.04 21.81
CA GLU A 306 -16.31 12.91 22.99
C GLU A 306 -15.56 12.28 24.16
N ASN A 307 -15.80 10.99 24.41
CA ASN A 307 -15.22 10.31 25.56
C ASN A 307 -13.76 9.90 25.37
N LYS A 308 -13.30 9.74 24.11
CA LYS A 308 -11.98 9.17 23.86
C LYS A 308 -10.99 10.13 23.21
N THR A 309 -11.45 11.10 22.42
CA THR A 309 -10.52 11.99 21.69
C THR A 309 -9.70 12.85 22.64
N THR A 310 -8.38 12.77 22.54
CA THR A 310 -7.45 13.54 23.37
C THR A 310 -7.08 14.89 22.77
N TYR A 311 -7.24 15.05 21.46
CA TYR A 311 -7.00 16.29 20.73
C TYR A 311 -7.96 17.39 21.21
N GLN A 312 -7.48 18.64 21.36
CA GLN A 312 -8.31 19.70 21.97
C GLN A 312 -8.97 20.62 20.94
N ASN A 313 -8.33 20.85 19.79
CA ASN A 313 -8.78 21.83 18.80
C ASN A 313 -9.57 21.15 17.66
N TRP A 314 -10.73 20.57 18.00
CA TRP A 314 -11.60 19.89 17.02
C TRP A 314 -13.07 20.18 17.25
N ASP A 315 -13.88 20.05 16.20
CA ASP A 315 -15.34 20.18 16.22
C ASP A 315 -15.98 19.16 15.26
N VAL A 316 -17.31 19.06 15.29
CA VAL A 316 -18.09 18.16 14.43
C VAL A 316 -19.03 18.98 13.54
N ILE A 317 -19.15 18.55 12.30
CA ILE A 317 -20.19 19.00 11.36
C ILE A 317 -21.04 17.79 10.98
N LEU A 318 -22.30 17.78 11.44
CA LEU A 318 -23.28 16.77 11.08
C LEU A 318 -23.96 17.17 9.76
N LEU A 319 -23.99 16.27 8.80
CA LEU A 319 -24.58 16.51 7.48
C LEU A 319 -25.88 15.72 7.36
N ASP A 320 -27.00 16.42 7.54
CA ASP A 320 -28.33 15.78 7.50
C ASP A 320 -28.86 15.66 6.05
N ASN A 321 -28.90 14.46 5.52
CA ASN A 321 -29.45 14.18 4.19
C ASN A 321 -30.92 13.82 4.25
N ASP A 322 -31.77 14.80 4.57
CA ASP A 322 -33.23 14.68 4.62
C ASP A 322 -33.73 13.59 5.60
N SER A 323 -33.29 13.67 6.85
CA SER A 323 -33.85 12.83 7.93
C SER A 323 -35.33 13.13 8.13
N ILE A 324 -36.11 12.10 8.42
CA ILE A 324 -37.55 12.19 8.62
C ILE A 324 -38.03 11.60 9.97
N GLU A 325 -37.15 10.83 10.63
CA GLU A 325 -37.48 10.26 11.94
C GLU A 325 -37.57 11.33 13.00
N PRO A 326 -38.66 11.43 13.79
CA PRO A 326 -38.81 12.49 14.81
C PRO A 326 -37.68 12.55 15.81
N GLU A 327 -37.15 11.41 16.24
CA GLU A 327 -36.03 11.34 17.18
C GLU A 327 -34.72 11.93 16.58
N SER A 328 -34.49 11.71 15.29
CA SER A 328 -33.35 12.26 14.56
C SER A 328 -33.47 13.78 14.44
N LEU A 329 -34.67 14.28 14.07
CA LEU A 329 -34.92 15.72 13.95
C LEU A 329 -34.80 16.43 15.31
N GLU A 330 -35.31 15.83 16.39
CA GLU A 330 -35.16 16.35 17.76
C GLU A 330 -33.68 16.43 18.17
N TYR A 331 -32.90 15.38 17.88
CA TYR A 331 -31.48 15.36 18.17
C TYR A 331 -30.75 16.48 17.44
N PHE A 332 -31.00 16.66 16.14
CA PHE A 332 -30.35 17.71 15.35
C PHE A 332 -30.74 19.10 15.81
N ALA A 333 -31.99 19.33 16.16
CA ALA A 333 -32.48 20.62 16.69
C ALA A 333 -31.82 21.01 18.03
N ASN A 334 -31.47 20.01 18.85
CA ASN A 334 -30.83 20.20 20.15
C ASN A 334 -29.32 19.93 20.15
N SER A 335 -28.72 19.68 19.01
CA SER A 335 -27.30 19.36 18.90
C SER A 335 -26.44 20.58 19.26
N LYS A 336 -25.38 20.36 20.05
CA LYS A 336 -24.34 21.40 20.28
C LYS A 336 -23.43 21.57 19.05
N TYR A 337 -23.43 20.61 18.15
CA TYR A 337 -22.64 20.62 16.92
C TYR A 337 -23.40 21.28 15.77
N ARG A 338 -22.65 21.78 14.82
CA ARG A 338 -23.22 22.36 13.60
C ARG A 338 -23.92 21.28 12.78
N VAL A 339 -25.21 21.46 12.51
CA VAL A 339 -25.97 20.64 11.60
C VAL A 339 -26.15 21.38 10.28
N VAL A 340 -25.72 20.76 9.17
CA VAL A 340 -25.83 21.30 7.82
C VAL A 340 -26.83 20.48 7.02
N PRO A 341 -27.96 21.06 6.60
CA PRO A 341 -28.92 20.37 5.74
C PRO A 341 -28.32 20.04 4.37
N CYS A 342 -28.45 18.80 3.94
CA CYS A 342 -28.00 18.30 2.63
C CYS A 342 -29.17 17.68 1.87
N PRO A 343 -30.15 18.49 1.41
CA PRO A 343 -31.38 17.98 0.79
C PRO A 343 -31.11 17.34 -0.56
N GLY A 344 -31.97 16.36 -0.89
CA GLY A 344 -32.01 15.71 -2.20
C GLY A 344 -31.55 14.24 -2.18
N PRO A 345 -31.46 13.62 -3.35
CA PRO A 345 -31.05 12.22 -3.45
C PRO A 345 -29.67 11.98 -2.84
N PHE A 346 -29.49 10.81 -2.26
CA PHE A 346 -28.22 10.42 -1.67
C PHE A 346 -27.09 10.51 -2.70
N ASN A 347 -26.11 11.34 -2.35
CA ASN A 347 -24.85 11.48 -3.09
C ASN A 347 -23.75 11.78 -2.07
N TYR A 348 -22.98 10.76 -1.71
CA TYR A 348 -21.96 10.86 -0.67
C TYR A 348 -20.95 11.98 -0.96
N ALA A 349 -20.45 12.02 -2.20
CA ALA A 349 -19.47 13.03 -2.62
C ALA A 349 -20.01 14.46 -2.44
N LYS A 350 -21.24 14.70 -2.88
CA LYS A 350 -21.90 16.03 -2.74
C LYS A 350 -22.14 16.39 -1.28
N ILE A 351 -22.60 15.44 -0.47
CA ILE A 351 -22.85 15.66 0.96
C ILE A 351 -21.55 16.03 1.66
N VAL A 352 -20.48 15.27 1.45
CA VAL A 352 -19.17 15.54 2.06
C VAL A 352 -18.59 16.87 1.58
N ASN A 353 -18.62 17.17 0.27
CA ASN A 353 -18.17 18.46 -0.25
C ASN A 353 -18.87 19.61 0.43
N ARG A 354 -20.19 19.53 0.62
CA ARG A 354 -20.96 20.55 1.33
C ARG A 354 -20.50 20.71 2.78
N GLY A 355 -20.12 19.62 3.44
CA GLY A 355 -19.52 19.70 4.78
C GLY A 355 -18.21 20.46 4.79
N VAL A 356 -17.31 20.16 3.84
CA VAL A 356 -16.03 20.86 3.71
C VAL A 356 -16.22 22.36 3.37
N GLU A 357 -17.20 22.72 2.54
CA GLU A 357 -17.55 24.11 2.26
C GLU A 357 -17.98 24.90 3.53
N HIS A 358 -18.63 24.21 4.47
CA HIS A 358 -19.06 24.80 5.73
C HIS A 358 -17.97 24.77 6.82
N SER A 359 -16.86 24.08 6.58
CA SER A 359 -15.70 24.06 7.47
C SER A 359 -14.84 25.31 7.32
N LYS A 360 -14.26 25.75 8.44
CA LYS A 360 -13.21 26.78 8.48
C LYS A 360 -11.91 26.25 9.08
N ALA A 361 -11.90 24.97 9.47
CA ALA A 361 -10.76 24.32 10.08
C ALA A 361 -9.59 24.20 9.09
N ASP A 362 -8.39 24.00 9.61
CA ASP A 362 -7.17 23.76 8.81
C ASP A 362 -7.22 22.39 8.15
N PHE A 363 -7.77 21.41 8.86
CA PHE A 363 -7.93 20.04 8.40
C PHE A 363 -9.39 19.59 8.49
N VAL A 364 -9.76 18.68 7.62
CA VAL A 364 -11.06 18.01 7.63
C VAL A 364 -10.87 16.50 7.71
N VAL A 365 -11.76 15.85 8.46
CA VAL A 365 -11.85 14.39 8.53
C VAL A 365 -13.24 13.97 8.10
N THR A 366 -13.37 13.19 7.03
CA THR A 366 -14.63 12.49 6.77
C THR A 366 -14.75 11.32 7.72
N LEU A 367 -15.90 11.11 8.30
CA LEU A 367 -16.15 10.01 9.22
C LEU A 367 -17.55 9.46 9.01
N ASN A 368 -17.68 8.15 8.77
CA ASN A 368 -19.01 7.54 8.73
C ASN A 368 -19.67 7.49 10.10
N ASN A 369 -20.99 7.68 10.15
CA ASN A 369 -21.78 7.68 11.39
C ASN A 369 -21.87 6.30 12.08
N ASP A 370 -21.48 5.22 11.39
CA ASP A 370 -21.46 3.84 11.90
C ASP A 370 -20.05 3.39 12.34
N THR A 371 -19.22 4.35 12.75
CA THR A 371 -17.87 4.09 13.28
C THR A 371 -17.79 4.32 14.78
N ILE A 372 -16.99 3.52 15.48
CA ILE A 372 -16.70 3.66 16.91
C ILE A 372 -15.19 3.82 17.10
N LEU A 373 -14.78 4.96 17.63
CA LEU A 373 -13.38 5.26 17.91
C LEU A 373 -12.77 4.30 18.94
N MET A 374 -11.59 3.75 18.63
CA MET A 374 -10.83 2.88 19.53
C MET A 374 -9.54 3.54 20.05
N THR A 375 -8.87 4.32 19.20
CA THR A 375 -7.57 4.95 19.50
C THR A 375 -7.76 6.39 20.00
N PRO A 376 -7.47 6.72 21.28
CA PRO A 376 -7.74 8.04 21.82
C PRO A 376 -6.99 9.19 21.14
N ASP A 377 -5.71 9.00 20.78
CA ASP A 377 -4.84 9.98 20.14
C ASP A 377 -4.91 9.93 18.60
N TRP A 378 -6.09 9.60 18.06
CA TRP A 378 -6.29 9.39 16.63
C TRP A 378 -6.08 10.66 15.78
N LEU A 379 -6.57 11.81 16.26
CA LEU A 379 -6.42 13.08 15.54
C LEU A 379 -4.97 13.56 15.56
N GLU A 380 -4.27 13.41 16.69
CA GLU A 380 -2.85 13.70 16.80
C GLU A 380 -2.03 12.87 15.79
N ARG A 381 -2.32 11.58 15.67
CA ARG A 381 -1.64 10.68 14.73
C ARG A 381 -1.95 11.02 13.28
N MET A 382 -3.21 11.27 12.97
CA MET A 382 -3.59 11.58 11.60
C MET A 382 -3.08 12.96 11.16
N VAL A 383 -3.21 13.98 12.01
CA VAL A 383 -2.79 15.34 11.66
C VAL A 383 -1.27 15.47 11.57
N SER A 384 -0.50 14.72 12.37
CA SER A 384 0.95 14.73 12.26
C SER A 384 1.45 14.21 10.90
N LEU A 385 0.74 13.25 10.33
CA LEU A 385 1.00 12.75 8.98
C LEU A 385 0.44 13.69 7.89
N ALA A 386 -0.80 14.15 8.04
CA ALA A 386 -1.45 15.04 7.08
C ALA A 386 -0.78 16.43 7.01
N ALA A 387 -0.03 16.81 8.04
CA ALA A 387 0.75 18.04 8.09
C ALA A 387 2.04 17.99 7.27
N LEU A 388 2.51 16.81 6.87
CA LEU A 388 3.67 16.68 6.01
C LEU A 388 3.41 17.34 4.64
N PRO A 389 4.40 18.01 4.06
CA PRO A 389 4.20 18.81 2.85
C PRO A 389 3.90 17.97 1.60
N ASP A 390 4.32 16.72 1.58
CA ASP A 390 4.14 15.76 0.48
C ASP A 390 2.96 14.81 0.68
N VAL A 391 2.18 14.97 1.76
CA VAL A 391 1.00 14.13 2.06
C VAL A 391 -0.28 14.85 1.67
N GLY A 392 -1.14 14.16 0.92
CA GLY A 392 -2.45 14.64 0.49
C GLY A 392 -3.59 14.12 1.36
N VAL A 393 -3.61 12.81 1.62
CA VAL A 393 -4.69 12.15 2.36
C VAL A 393 -4.11 11.14 3.34
N VAL A 394 -4.71 11.05 4.52
CA VAL A 394 -4.38 10.05 5.56
C VAL A 394 -5.62 9.25 5.91
N GLY A 395 -5.51 7.92 5.94
CA GLY A 395 -6.56 7.01 6.37
C GLY A 395 -6.12 6.11 7.51
N ALA A 396 -7.08 5.41 8.11
CA ALA A 396 -6.89 4.61 9.31
C ALA A 396 -7.29 3.14 9.10
N CYS A 397 -6.98 2.30 10.07
CA CYS A 397 -7.38 0.91 10.12
C CYS A 397 -8.84 0.78 10.58
N LEU A 398 -9.67 0.11 9.81
CA LEU A 398 -11.01 -0.25 10.24
C LEU A 398 -11.07 -1.72 10.67
N LEU A 399 -11.77 -1.94 11.75
CA LEU A 399 -12.08 -3.27 12.30
C LEU A 399 -13.57 -3.54 12.15
N ASP A 400 -13.94 -4.78 11.92
CA ASP A 400 -15.34 -5.18 12.01
C ASP A 400 -15.81 -5.25 13.48
N GLN A 401 -17.08 -5.51 13.68
CA GLN A 401 -17.69 -5.64 15.03
C GLN A 401 -17.07 -6.76 15.90
N TYR A 402 -16.31 -7.67 15.29
CA TYR A 402 -15.61 -8.76 15.98
C TYR A 402 -14.11 -8.46 16.21
N GLY A 403 -13.65 -7.26 15.86
CA GLY A 403 -12.26 -6.84 15.97
C GLY A 403 -11.34 -7.38 14.87
N ARG A 404 -11.88 -7.99 13.81
CA ARG A 404 -11.11 -8.42 12.64
C ARG A 404 -10.85 -7.22 11.73
N ARG A 405 -9.75 -7.21 11.04
CA ARG A 405 -9.38 -6.12 10.12
C ARG A 405 -10.29 -6.14 8.89
N GLU A 406 -10.94 -5.02 8.64
CA GLU A 406 -11.81 -4.80 7.49
C GLU A 406 -11.15 -3.95 6.42
N HIS A 407 -10.36 -2.97 6.85
CA HIS A 407 -9.66 -2.05 5.96
C HIS A 407 -8.25 -1.78 6.44
N GLU A 408 -7.29 -2.05 5.57
CA GLU A 408 -5.86 -1.78 5.77
C GLU A 408 -5.29 -1.03 4.54
N GLY A 409 -6.02 -0.03 4.03
CA GLY A 409 -5.76 0.63 2.76
C GLY A 409 -6.49 -0.03 1.60
N ILE A 410 -6.45 0.63 0.45
CA ILE A 410 -7.01 0.12 -0.81
C ILE A 410 -5.85 -0.16 -1.75
N VAL A 411 -5.83 -1.36 -2.32
CA VAL A 411 -4.94 -1.75 -3.41
C VAL A 411 -5.72 -1.83 -4.71
N ILE A 412 -5.06 -1.52 -5.83
CA ILE A 412 -5.67 -1.59 -7.17
C ILE A 412 -5.00 -2.72 -7.95
N SER A 413 -5.51 -3.95 -7.72
CA SER A 413 -4.96 -5.15 -8.34
C SER A 413 -6.05 -6.21 -8.57
N PRO A 414 -6.65 -6.28 -9.73
CA PRO A 414 -6.66 -5.36 -10.87
C PRO A 414 -7.67 -4.23 -10.72
N TYR A 415 -8.46 -4.21 -9.66
CA TYR A 415 -9.54 -3.28 -9.36
C TYR A 415 -9.42 -2.82 -7.92
N PRO A 416 -9.89 -1.60 -7.57
CA PRO A 416 -9.82 -1.12 -6.18
C PRO A 416 -10.52 -2.06 -5.21
N GLN A 417 -9.79 -2.52 -4.21
CA GLN A 417 -10.28 -3.43 -3.17
C GLN A 417 -9.66 -3.06 -1.83
N HIS A 418 -10.44 -3.23 -0.75
CA HIS A 418 -9.91 -3.15 0.60
C HIS A 418 -8.86 -4.23 0.78
N PHE A 419 -7.65 -3.83 1.13
CA PHE A 419 -6.63 -4.78 1.52
C PHE A 419 -6.93 -5.28 2.93
N ARG A 420 -6.83 -6.60 3.11
CA ARG A 420 -6.99 -7.28 4.39
C ARG A 420 -5.93 -8.35 4.45
N THR A 421 -5.22 -8.44 5.56
CA THR A 421 -4.30 -9.54 5.77
C THR A 421 -5.02 -10.70 6.41
N ASP A 422 -5.29 -11.72 5.62
CA ASP A 422 -5.33 -13.07 6.14
C ASP A 422 -3.94 -13.70 5.95
N SER A 423 -3.40 -14.21 7.02
CA SER A 423 -2.03 -14.64 7.30
C SER A 423 -1.35 -15.64 6.35
N ASN A 424 -1.83 -15.83 5.13
CA ASN A 424 -1.26 -16.77 4.18
C ASN A 424 0.01 -16.26 3.47
N TYR A 425 0.36 -14.98 3.67
CA TYR A 425 1.57 -14.36 3.13
C TYR A 425 2.33 -13.61 4.24
N PRO A 426 3.23 -14.26 4.96
CA PRO A 426 3.99 -13.65 6.06
C PRO A 426 4.71 -12.35 5.68
N HIS A 427 5.13 -12.21 4.42
CA HIS A 427 5.82 -11.00 3.93
C HIS A 427 4.89 -9.78 3.85
N LEU A 428 3.59 -10.00 3.72
CA LEU A 428 2.61 -8.93 3.74
C LEU A 428 2.23 -8.49 5.16
N ASP A 429 2.69 -9.20 6.19
CA ASP A 429 2.54 -8.78 7.58
C ASP A 429 3.30 -7.48 7.86
N GLN A 430 4.51 -7.30 7.33
CA GLN A 430 5.22 -6.01 7.41
C GLN A 430 4.41 -4.92 6.70
N TYR A 431 3.93 -5.22 5.49
CA TYR A 431 3.11 -4.30 4.72
C TYR A 431 1.85 -3.87 5.48
N SER A 432 1.05 -4.81 5.98
CA SER A 432 -0.23 -4.50 6.63
C SER A 432 -0.09 -3.77 7.96
N ARG A 433 1.01 -4.05 8.69
CA ARG A 433 1.26 -3.51 10.05
C ARG A 433 2.08 -2.24 10.05
N SER A 434 2.47 -1.71 8.89
CA SER A 434 3.26 -0.50 8.74
C SER A 434 2.40 0.73 8.45
N THR A 435 2.83 1.88 8.96
CA THR A 435 2.44 3.17 8.37
C THR A 435 3.09 3.23 6.99
N ARG A 436 2.28 3.43 5.94
CA ARG A 436 2.73 3.26 4.57
C ARG A 436 1.97 4.08 3.54
N ASP A 437 2.61 4.27 2.41
CA ASP A 437 1.99 4.82 1.21
C ASP A 437 1.08 3.76 0.56
N VAL A 438 -0.09 4.17 0.10
CA VAL A 438 -1.10 3.30 -0.52
C VAL A 438 -1.76 3.97 -1.71
N ALA A 439 -2.38 3.18 -2.60
CA ALA A 439 -3.14 3.75 -3.72
C ALA A 439 -4.33 4.59 -3.25
N ALA A 440 -5.04 4.12 -2.23
CA ALA A 440 -6.15 4.86 -1.66
C ALA A 440 -6.49 4.39 -0.23
N VAL A 441 -7.31 5.17 0.44
CA VAL A 441 -7.95 4.86 1.72
C VAL A 441 -9.45 5.11 1.64
N THR A 442 -10.24 4.44 2.49
CA THR A 442 -11.70 4.52 2.44
C THR A 442 -12.24 5.85 2.97
N GLY A 443 -13.29 6.35 2.33
CA GLY A 443 -14.03 7.54 2.78
C GLY A 443 -14.69 7.40 4.15
N ALA A 444 -14.75 6.19 4.70
CA ALA A 444 -15.26 5.98 6.07
C ALA A 444 -14.39 6.68 7.13
N VAL A 445 -13.10 6.89 6.86
CA VAL A 445 -12.19 7.76 7.64
C VAL A 445 -11.07 8.27 6.75
N GLN A 446 -11.12 9.55 6.35
CA GLN A 446 -10.08 10.22 5.56
C GLN A 446 -9.80 11.62 6.13
N MET A 447 -8.54 11.93 6.39
CA MET A 447 -8.09 13.27 6.76
C MET A 447 -7.31 13.91 5.62
N ALA A 448 -7.57 15.20 5.39
CA ALA A 448 -6.78 16.01 4.46
C ALA A 448 -6.70 17.46 4.97
N ARG A 449 -5.72 18.23 4.48
CA ARG A 449 -5.77 19.69 4.61
C ARG A 449 -6.98 20.21 3.84
N ARG A 450 -7.78 21.06 4.46
CA ARG A 450 -8.98 21.64 3.80
C ARG A 450 -8.62 22.40 2.53
N GLU A 451 -7.53 23.17 2.54
CA GLU A 451 -7.06 23.88 1.35
C GLU A 451 -6.68 22.92 0.22
N PHE A 452 -6.00 21.82 0.54
CA PHE A 452 -5.64 20.80 -0.43
C PHE A 452 -6.89 20.09 -0.99
N TRP A 453 -7.86 19.73 -0.14
CA TRP A 453 -9.15 19.21 -0.58
C TRP A 453 -9.82 20.14 -1.58
N ASN A 454 -9.87 21.43 -1.27
CA ASN A 454 -10.46 22.46 -2.13
C ASN A 454 -9.68 22.63 -3.45
N SER A 455 -8.35 22.56 -3.43
CA SER A 455 -7.52 22.67 -4.64
C SER A 455 -7.77 21.53 -5.63
N LEU A 456 -8.12 20.33 -5.11
CA LEU A 456 -8.55 19.20 -5.94
C LEU A 456 -9.98 19.33 -6.46
N GLY A 457 -10.74 20.33 -6.01
CA GLY A 457 -12.16 20.49 -6.34
C GLY A 457 -13.08 19.54 -5.55
N GLY A 458 -12.63 19.03 -4.41
CA GLY A 458 -13.38 18.08 -3.58
C GLY A 458 -13.50 16.69 -4.18
N MET A 459 -14.47 15.91 -3.70
CA MET A 459 -14.85 14.64 -4.31
C MET A 459 -15.63 14.87 -5.62
N ASP A 460 -15.45 13.98 -6.61
CA ASP A 460 -16.22 14.05 -7.87
C ASP A 460 -17.67 13.62 -7.62
N GLU A 461 -18.60 14.59 -7.66
CA GLU A 461 -20.03 14.36 -7.37
C GLU A 461 -20.73 13.45 -8.40
N ARG A 462 -20.09 13.19 -9.53
CA ARG A 462 -20.54 12.20 -10.52
C ARG A 462 -20.28 10.77 -10.08
N LEU A 463 -19.45 10.58 -9.04
CA LEU A 463 -19.25 9.32 -8.32
C LEU A 463 -20.07 9.37 -7.02
N ALA A 464 -21.38 9.22 -7.17
CA ALA A 464 -22.33 9.57 -6.12
C ALA A 464 -22.23 8.68 -4.86
N VAL A 465 -21.91 7.40 -5.03
CA VAL A 465 -21.97 6.39 -3.95
C VAL A 465 -20.66 5.67 -3.73
N THR A 466 -19.98 5.27 -4.81
CA THR A 466 -18.76 4.45 -4.73
C THR A 466 -17.62 5.06 -5.53
N MET A 467 -16.37 4.68 -5.23
CA MET A 467 -15.14 5.14 -5.89
C MET A 467 -14.82 6.64 -5.75
N ASN A 468 -15.62 7.43 -5.07
CA ASN A 468 -15.37 8.86 -4.85
C ASN A 468 -14.14 9.09 -3.96
N ASP A 469 -13.96 8.26 -2.95
CA ASP A 469 -12.80 8.23 -2.05
C ASP A 469 -11.51 7.79 -2.76
N VAL A 470 -11.60 6.74 -3.57
CA VAL A 470 -10.47 6.25 -4.37
C VAL A 470 -10.06 7.30 -5.41
N ASP A 471 -11.04 7.91 -6.11
CA ASP A 471 -10.79 8.96 -7.10
C ASP A 471 -10.09 10.18 -6.47
N LEU A 472 -10.53 10.61 -5.29
CA LEU A 472 -9.87 11.70 -4.54
C LEU A 472 -8.39 11.36 -4.25
N CYS A 473 -8.13 10.14 -3.78
CA CYS A 473 -6.78 9.67 -3.49
C CYS A 473 -5.89 9.64 -4.76
N LEU A 474 -6.40 9.11 -5.87
CA LEU A 474 -5.65 9.08 -7.12
C LEU A 474 -5.40 10.49 -7.71
N ARG A 475 -6.35 11.42 -7.53
CA ARG A 475 -6.11 12.83 -7.90
C ARG A 475 -5.05 13.48 -7.01
N ALA A 476 -5.03 13.18 -5.72
CA ALA A 476 -3.96 13.62 -4.84
C ALA A 476 -2.58 13.13 -5.29
N GLN A 477 -2.48 11.85 -5.72
CA GLN A 477 -1.23 11.31 -6.27
C GLN A 477 -0.86 11.93 -7.62
N SER A 478 -1.83 12.24 -8.47
CA SER A 478 -1.59 12.96 -9.72
C SER A 478 -1.06 14.39 -9.48
N ASP A 479 -1.35 14.96 -8.31
CA ASP A 479 -0.80 16.24 -7.83
C ASP A 479 0.49 16.03 -7.00
N THR A 480 1.17 14.92 -7.17
CA THR A 480 2.43 14.55 -6.51
C THR A 480 2.37 14.43 -4.98
N ARG A 481 1.17 14.16 -4.41
CA ARG A 481 0.98 13.95 -2.98
C ARG A 481 0.78 12.48 -2.67
N TYR A 482 1.38 12.02 -1.59
CA TYR A 482 1.20 10.66 -1.10
C TYR A 482 -0.14 10.50 -0.37
N VAL A 483 -0.66 9.29 -0.41
CA VAL A 483 -1.79 8.83 0.41
C VAL A 483 -1.23 7.86 1.44
N ILE A 484 -1.44 8.13 2.72
CA ILE A 484 -0.88 7.33 3.80
C ILE A 484 -1.99 6.56 4.51
N TYR A 485 -1.75 5.27 4.72
CA TYR A 485 -2.49 4.45 5.67
C TYR A 485 -1.69 4.32 6.97
N THR A 486 -2.35 4.46 8.12
CA THR A 486 -1.75 4.15 9.42
C THR A 486 -2.51 3.07 10.18
N PRO A 487 -1.86 1.96 10.58
CA PRO A 487 -2.47 0.90 11.38
C PRO A 487 -2.63 1.28 12.86
N ASP A 488 -1.98 2.38 13.28
CA ASP A 488 -1.96 2.84 14.67
C ASP A 488 -3.20 3.64 15.07
N VAL A 489 -4.03 4.01 14.11
CA VAL A 489 -5.38 4.56 14.34
C VAL A 489 -6.39 3.49 13.99
N GLN A 490 -7.24 3.11 14.96
CA GLN A 490 -8.20 2.04 14.80
C GLN A 490 -9.61 2.51 15.17
N LEU A 491 -10.57 2.16 14.32
CA LEU A 491 -12.00 2.36 14.56
C LEU A 491 -12.74 1.04 14.26
N ILE A 492 -13.80 0.74 15.01
CA ILE A 492 -14.76 -0.30 14.61
C ILE A 492 -15.71 0.34 13.59
N HIS A 493 -15.97 -0.36 12.50
CA HIS A 493 -16.90 0.05 11.45
C HIS A 493 -18.03 -0.97 11.31
N HIS A 494 -19.25 -0.53 11.52
CA HIS A 494 -20.45 -1.39 11.41
C HIS A 494 -20.95 -1.40 9.97
N VAL A 495 -20.22 -2.08 9.08
CA VAL A 495 -20.45 -2.11 7.63
C VAL A 495 -21.91 -2.30 7.27
N SER A 496 -22.38 -1.53 6.29
CA SER A 496 -23.71 -1.63 5.68
C SER A 496 -24.89 -1.38 6.63
N SER A 497 -24.64 -0.81 7.81
CA SER A 497 -25.73 -0.49 8.75
C SER A 497 -26.67 0.59 8.23
N SER A 498 -26.19 1.46 7.32
CA SER A 498 -26.93 2.63 6.83
C SER A 498 -27.24 2.61 5.32
N ARG A 499 -26.38 2.00 4.46
CA ARG A 499 -26.50 2.07 2.99
C ARG A 499 -27.01 0.81 2.32
N GLY A 500 -26.99 -0.34 3.00
CA GLY A 500 -27.16 -1.64 2.34
C GLY A 500 -26.01 -1.92 1.34
N THR A 501 -26.30 -2.67 0.27
CA THR A 501 -25.33 -3.09 -0.76
C THR A 501 -25.34 -2.20 -2.01
N LEU A 502 -25.67 -0.90 -1.89
CA LEU A 502 -25.68 0.01 -3.04
C LEU A 502 -24.26 0.19 -3.61
N ASP A 503 -24.09 -0.25 -4.86
CA ASP A 503 -22.84 -0.18 -5.59
C ASP A 503 -23.13 0.08 -7.07
N PRO A 504 -23.38 1.36 -7.44
CA PRO A 504 -23.82 1.74 -8.78
C PRO A 504 -22.77 1.41 -9.85
N LEU A 505 -23.20 0.63 -10.86
CA LEU A 505 -22.38 0.31 -12.02
C LEU A 505 -21.91 1.56 -12.79
N GLU A 506 -22.68 2.63 -12.74
CA GLU A 506 -22.34 3.88 -13.41
C GLU A 506 -21.09 4.52 -12.78
N ASP A 507 -21.05 4.63 -11.46
CA ASP A 507 -19.91 5.15 -10.71
C ASP A 507 -18.65 4.32 -11.02
N ARG A 508 -18.76 3.00 -10.94
CA ARG A 508 -17.65 2.09 -11.27
C ARG A 508 -17.15 2.26 -12.70
N ASN A 509 -18.06 2.27 -13.67
CA ASN A 509 -17.70 2.41 -15.09
C ASN A 509 -17.05 3.77 -15.37
N ARG A 510 -17.52 4.84 -14.72
CA ARG A 510 -16.93 6.17 -14.81
C ARG A 510 -15.50 6.17 -14.25
N PHE A 511 -15.30 5.61 -13.08
CA PHE A 511 -14.00 5.48 -12.43
C PHE A 511 -13.03 4.66 -13.30
N ILE A 512 -13.43 3.47 -13.76
CA ILE A 512 -12.60 2.59 -14.59
C ILE A 512 -12.15 3.31 -15.86
N ARG A 513 -13.05 4.04 -16.54
CA ARG A 513 -12.70 4.78 -17.76
C ARG A 513 -11.78 5.96 -17.48
N ARG A 514 -12.02 6.70 -16.39
CA ARG A 514 -11.20 7.86 -16.03
C ARG A 514 -9.75 7.48 -15.79
N TRP A 515 -9.52 6.39 -15.07
CA TRP A 515 -8.20 5.97 -14.62
C TRP A 515 -7.60 4.84 -15.47
N ASP A 516 -8.27 4.42 -16.52
CA ASP A 516 -7.84 3.29 -17.38
C ASP A 516 -7.41 2.06 -16.57
N ILE A 517 -8.22 1.72 -15.56
CA ILE A 517 -7.87 0.73 -14.51
C ILE A 517 -7.45 -0.63 -15.07
N PHE A 518 -8.06 -1.06 -16.18
CA PHE A 518 -7.75 -2.35 -16.83
C PHE A 518 -6.76 -2.22 -17.99
N GLY A 519 -6.34 -1.02 -18.34
CA GLY A 519 -5.41 -0.77 -19.44
C GLY A 519 -4.00 -0.46 -18.93
N THR A 520 -3.77 0.80 -18.59
CA THR A 520 -2.43 1.32 -18.29
C THR A 520 -2.14 1.52 -16.82
N PHE A 521 -3.19 1.59 -15.96
CA PHE A 521 -2.98 1.85 -14.54
C PHE A 521 -2.25 0.68 -13.86
N LYS A 522 -1.25 1.02 -13.06
CA LYS A 522 -0.53 0.11 -12.17
C LYS A 522 -0.46 0.74 -10.79
N ASP A 523 -0.77 -0.03 -9.77
CA ASP A 523 -0.61 0.39 -8.38
C ASP A 523 0.89 0.43 -8.02
N PRO A 524 1.48 1.61 -7.78
CA PRO A 524 2.91 1.69 -7.48
C PRO A 524 3.24 1.20 -6.06
N PHE A 525 2.23 1.01 -5.20
CA PHE A 525 2.35 0.63 -3.80
C PHE A 525 1.91 -0.80 -3.53
N PHE A 526 1.71 -1.60 -4.58
CA PHE A 526 1.38 -3.01 -4.46
C PHE A 526 2.19 -3.84 -5.47
N PRO A 527 2.68 -5.03 -5.10
CA PRO A 527 3.51 -5.82 -6.01
C PRO A 527 2.77 -6.23 -7.29
N GLU A 528 3.34 -5.91 -8.45
CA GLU A 528 2.74 -6.27 -9.75
C GLU A 528 2.58 -7.80 -9.97
N ALA A 529 3.37 -8.60 -9.26
CA ALA A 529 3.32 -10.04 -9.33
C ALA A 529 2.13 -10.64 -8.55
N LEU A 530 1.44 -9.84 -7.75
CA LEU A 530 0.30 -10.26 -6.94
C LEU A 530 -1.00 -9.77 -7.55
N LEU A 531 -2.02 -10.62 -7.49
CA LEU A 531 -3.39 -10.32 -7.88
C LEU A 531 -4.29 -10.55 -6.68
N LEU A 532 -5.00 -9.51 -6.23
CA LEU A 532 -6.00 -9.61 -5.19
C LEU A 532 -7.38 -9.82 -5.83
N LEU A 533 -8.08 -10.88 -5.48
CA LEU A 533 -9.46 -11.13 -5.89
C LEU A 533 -10.31 -11.43 -4.66
N GLY A 534 -11.06 -10.44 -4.21
CA GLY A 534 -11.76 -10.50 -2.92
C GLY A 534 -10.76 -10.61 -1.77
N GLU A 535 -10.87 -11.63 -0.95
CA GLU A 535 -9.95 -11.87 0.18
C GLU A 535 -8.76 -12.76 -0.19
N THR A 536 -8.72 -13.27 -1.44
CA THR A 536 -7.69 -14.23 -1.86
C THR A 536 -6.65 -13.55 -2.75
N MET A 537 -5.40 -13.80 -2.42
CA MET A 537 -4.26 -13.31 -3.16
C MET A 537 -3.69 -14.41 -4.07
N TYR A 538 -3.40 -14.04 -5.30
CA TYR A 538 -2.87 -14.93 -6.31
C TYR A 538 -1.53 -14.41 -6.82
N TYR A 539 -0.58 -15.30 -7.00
CA TYR A 539 0.65 -15.01 -7.71
C TYR A 539 0.43 -15.12 -9.22
N LEU A 540 0.84 -14.10 -9.95
CA LEU A 540 0.88 -14.10 -11.42
C LEU A 540 2.30 -14.47 -11.86
N PRO A 541 2.58 -15.74 -12.18
CA PRO A 541 3.87 -16.11 -12.72
C PRO A 541 4.01 -15.48 -14.12
N ARG A 542 5.11 -14.83 -14.33
CA ARG A 542 5.49 -14.23 -15.63
C ARG A 542 6.43 -15.10 -16.40
#